data_694b23954b34b6af9cef50a323bf13e8
#
_entry.id   694b23954b34b6af9cef50a323bf13e8
#
_cell.length_a   1.000
_cell.length_b   1.000
_cell.length_c   1.000
_cell.angle_alpha   90.00
_cell.angle_beta   90.00
_cell.angle_gamma   90.00
#
_symmetry.space_group_name_H-M   'P 1'
#
loop_
_entity.id
_entity.type
_entity.pdbx_description
1 polymer ?
#
loop_
_entity_poly.entity_id
_entity_poly.type
_entity_poly.pdbx_seq_one_letter_code
_entity_poly.pdbx_strand_id
1 'polypeptide(L)'
;MDFFGHQDHARRRTRWLVALYMMAVAGIVLALYMVVLGAFGLSKSEEHTGLWQPDVLLWVTVGVVMIVLFGSLFKTAQLSGGGPAVARSLGGRPVLPNTTDPDERRLLNVVEEMALAAGVAVPQVYLLDAEHGINAFAAGFSPRDAIIG
;
A
#
# COMPACT_ATOMS: atom_id res chain seq x y z
N MET A 1 -16.69 -3.31 24.87
CA MET A 1 -15.98 -2.96 23.62
C MET A 1 -16.03 -4.17 22.71
N ASP A 2 -16.69 -4.04 21.57
CA ASP A 2 -16.83 -5.15 20.61
C ASP A 2 -15.64 -5.18 19.65
N PHE A 3 -14.55 -5.79 20.10
CA PHE A 3 -13.28 -5.86 19.35
C PHE A 3 -13.41 -6.71 18.07
N PHE A 4 -14.22 -7.76 18.10
CA PHE A 4 -14.44 -8.66 16.96
C PHE A 4 -15.31 -8.02 15.87
N GLY A 5 -16.30 -7.22 16.26
CA GLY A 5 -17.10 -6.45 15.29
C GLY A 5 -16.28 -5.44 14.50
N HIS A 6 -15.31 -4.78 15.13
CA HIS A 6 -14.40 -3.85 14.45
C HIS A 6 -13.46 -4.55 13.44
N GLN A 7 -13.01 -5.80 13.74
CA GLN A 7 -12.21 -6.58 12.80
C GLN A 7 -13.00 -7.00 11.55
N ASP A 8 -14.25 -7.41 11.72
CA ASP A 8 -15.09 -7.81 10.59
C ASP A 8 -15.42 -6.61 9.67
N HIS A 9 -15.65 -5.44 10.25
CA HIS A 9 -15.81 -4.21 9.48
C HIS A 9 -14.54 -3.83 8.71
N ALA A 10 -13.36 -3.98 9.30
CA ALA A 10 -12.09 -3.70 8.62
C ALA A 10 -11.84 -4.66 7.45
N ARG A 11 -12.08 -5.97 7.64
CA ARG A 11 -11.96 -6.99 6.58
C ARG A 11 -12.95 -6.77 5.44
N ARG A 12 -14.16 -6.31 5.74
CA ARG A 12 -15.17 -5.98 4.71
C ARG A 12 -14.76 -4.77 3.90
N ARG A 13 -14.19 -3.73 4.54
CA ARG A 13 -13.65 -2.55 3.85
C ARG A 13 -12.46 -2.90 2.96
N THR A 14 -11.56 -3.76 3.41
CA THR A 14 -10.43 -4.24 2.59
C THR A 14 -10.91 -4.96 1.33
N ARG A 15 -11.90 -5.85 1.43
CA ARG A 15 -12.49 -6.52 0.25
C ARG A 15 -13.10 -5.51 -0.73
N TRP A 16 -13.77 -4.48 -0.23
CA TRP A 16 -14.32 -3.40 -1.05
C TRP A 16 -13.22 -2.61 -1.78
N LEU A 17 -12.12 -2.28 -1.07
CA LEU A 17 -10.97 -1.61 -1.68
C LEU A 17 -10.31 -2.46 -2.77
N VAL A 18 -10.15 -3.77 -2.54
CA VAL A 18 -9.64 -4.69 -3.56
C VAL A 18 -10.58 -4.76 -4.77
N ALA A 19 -11.88 -4.84 -4.55
CA ALA A 19 -12.87 -4.85 -5.64
C ALA A 19 -12.83 -3.54 -6.45
N LEU A 20 -12.75 -2.37 -5.79
CA LEU A 20 -12.60 -1.07 -6.43
C LEU A 20 -11.29 -0.97 -7.22
N TYR A 21 -10.19 -1.49 -6.68
CA TYR A 21 -8.91 -1.55 -7.39
C TYR A 21 -8.99 -2.40 -8.66
N MET A 22 -9.59 -3.58 -8.58
CA MET A 22 -9.81 -4.45 -9.75
C MET A 22 -10.71 -3.76 -10.81
N MET A 23 -11.74 -3.07 -10.37
CA MET A 23 -12.61 -2.28 -11.25
C MET A 23 -11.86 -1.13 -11.92
N ALA A 24 -10.99 -0.43 -11.18
CA ALA A 24 -10.15 0.62 -11.74
C ALA A 24 -9.18 0.09 -12.80
N VAL A 25 -8.53 -1.06 -12.55
CA VAL A 25 -7.65 -1.71 -13.53
C VAL A 25 -8.44 -2.11 -14.78
N ALA A 26 -9.63 -2.71 -14.62
CA ALA A 26 -10.50 -3.05 -15.75
C ALA A 26 -10.92 -1.80 -16.54
N GLY A 27 -11.24 -0.70 -15.86
CA GLY A 27 -11.52 0.60 -16.47
C GLY A 27 -10.37 1.15 -17.28
N ILE A 28 -9.14 1.05 -16.77
CA ILE A 28 -7.92 1.46 -17.49
C ILE A 28 -7.72 0.61 -18.75
N VAL A 29 -7.89 -0.71 -18.66
CA VAL A 29 -7.78 -1.60 -19.83
C VAL A 29 -8.80 -1.21 -20.90
N LEU A 30 -10.06 -0.99 -20.51
CA LEU A 30 -11.11 -0.57 -21.45
C LEU A 30 -10.80 0.80 -22.08
N ALA A 31 -10.36 1.77 -21.29
CA ALA A 31 -10.02 3.10 -21.77
C ALA A 31 -8.85 3.03 -22.78
N LEU A 32 -7.79 2.31 -22.46
CA LEU A 32 -6.65 2.12 -23.36
C LEU A 32 -7.07 1.36 -24.62
N TYR A 33 -7.89 0.34 -24.49
CA TYR A 33 -8.42 -0.39 -25.64
C TYR A 33 -9.17 0.53 -26.58
N MET A 34 -10.04 1.41 -26.07
CA MET A 34 -10.79 2.38 -26.89
C MET A 34 -9.85 3.41 -27.56
N VAL A 35 -8.83 3.88 -26.85
CA VAL A 35 -7.83 4.80 -27.41
C VAL A 35 -7.06 4.13 -28.56
N VAL A 36 -6.62 2.90 -28.37
CA VAL A 36 -5.87 2.13 -29.39
C VAL A 36 -6.77 1.87 -30.62
N LEU A 37 -8.02 1.46 -30.41
CA LEU A 37 -8.98 1.28 -31.51
C LEU A 37 -9.21 2.59 -32.28
N GLY A 38 -9.38 3.71 -31.57
CA GLY A 38 -9.55 5.02 -32.20
C GLY A 38 -8.33 5.45 -33.02
N ALA A 39 -7.13 5.25 -32.47
CA ALA A 39 -5.87 5.61 -33.15
C ALA A 39 -5.56 4.74 -34.37
N PHE A 40 -5.80 3.41 -34.27
CA PHE A 40 -5.55 2.47 -35.37
C PHE A 40 -6.73 2.36 -36.35
N GLY A 41 -7.96 2.55 -35.88
CA GLY A 41 -9.15 2.55 -36.72
C GLY A 41 -9.22 3.70 -37.71
N LEU A 42 -8.57 4.82 -37.38
CA LEU A 42 -8.40 5.96 -38.32
C LEU A 42 -7.30 5.72 -39.38
N SER A 43 -6.47 4.70 -39.19
CA SER A 43 -5.27 4.47 -40.01
C SER A 43 -5.36 3.25 -40.95
N LYS A 44 -6.38 2.40 -40.86
CA LYS A 44 -6.51 1.19 -41.67
C LYS A 44 -7.82 1.11 -42.44
N SER A 45 -7.66 0.89 -43.75
CA SER A 45 -8.69 0.62 -44.76
C SER A 45 -9.53 -0.60 -44.41
N GLU A 46 -10.83 -0.41 -44.46
CA GLU A 46 -11.98 -1.26 -44.81
C GLU A 46 -12.11 -2.75 -44.30
N GLU A 47 -11.09 -3.44 -43.89
CA GLU A 47 -11.21 -4.88 -43.64
C GLU A 47 -11.42 -5.28 -42.17
N HIS A 48 -11.21 -4.37 -41.21
CA HIS A 48 -11.36 -4.64 -39.77
C HIS A 48 -12.07 -3.52 -39.00
N THR A 49 -13.22 -3.09 -39.48
CA THR A 49 -14.03 -2.01 -38.86
C THR A 49 -14.91 -2.47 -37.66
N GLY A 50 -14.65 -3.63 -37.10
CA GLY A 50 -15.35 -4.12 -35.90
C GLY A 50 -14.79 -3.55 -34.61
N LEU A 51 -15.66 -3.06 -33.70
CA LEU A 51 -15.30 -2.68 -32.34
C LEU A 51 -14.71 -3.84 -31.50
N TRP A 52 -14.81 -5.06 -31.96
CA TRP A 52 -14.34 -6.24 -31.31
C TRP A 52 -13.07 -6.78 -31.97
N GLN A 53 -11.91 -6.46 -31.38
CA GLN A 53 -10.60 -6.93 -31.83
C GLN A 53 -9.91 -7.66 -30.66
N PRO A 54 -10.07 -8.96 -30.52
CA PRO A 54 -9.56 -9.73 -29.38
C PRO A 54 -8.05 -9.69 -29.26
N ASP A 55 -7.31 -9.60 -30.36
CA ASP A 55 -5.86 -9.51 -30.37
C ASP A 55 -5.38 -8.20 -29.72
N VAL A 56 -5.98 -7.08 -30.10
CA VAL A 56 -5.68 -5.76 -29.51
C VAL A 56 -6.02 -5.75 -28.02
N LEU A 57 -7.20 -6.27 -27.67
CA LEU A 57 -7.60 -6.37 -26.27
C LEU A 57 -6.64 -7.21 -25.45
N LEU A 58 -6.17 -8.33 -26.00
CA LEU A 58 -5.21 -9.21 -25.34
C LEU A 58 -3.88 -8.47 -25.10
N TRP A 59 -3.31 -7.83 -26.10
CA TRP A 59 -2.05 -7.12 -25.95
C TRP A 59 -2.14 -5.92 -24.99
N VAL A 60 -3.23 -5.16 -25.03
CA VAL A 60 -3.46 -4.06 -24.07
C VAL A 60 -3.58 -4.63 -22.65
N THR A 61 -4.35 -5.70 -22.48
CA THR A 61 -4.52 -6.35 -21.16
C THR A 61 -3.20 -6.86 -20.62
N VAL A 62 -2.43 -7.59 -21.44
CA VAL A 62 -1.11 -8.09 -21.04
C VAL A 62 -0.18 -6.95 -20.67
N GLY A 63 -0.15 -5.86 -21.46
CA GLY A 63 0.68 -4.69 -21.17
C GLY A 63 0.34 -4.05 -19.83
N VAL A 64 -0.96 -3.81 -19.56
CA VAL A 64 -1.41 -3.22 -18.29
C VAL A 64 -1.10 -4.15 -17.11
N VAL A 65 -1.39 -5.45 -17.24
CA VAL A 65 -1.12 -6.43 -16.19
C VAL A 65 0.37 -6.49 -15.88
N MET A 66 1.22 -6.49 -16.89
CA MET A 66 2.68 -6.49 -16.70
C MET A 66 3.15 -5.23 -15.97
N ILE A 67 2.68 -4.04 -16.35
CA ILE A 67 3.04 -2.78 -15.68
C ILE A 67 2.60 -2.83 -14.21
N VAL A 68 1.37 -3.28 -13.93
CA VAL A 68 0.85 -3.40 -12.56
C VAL A 68 1.67 -4.40 -11.75
N LEU A 69 1.99 -5.57 -12.31
CA LEU A 69 2.78 -6.60 -11.63
C LEU A 69 4.20 -6.11 -11.34
N PHE A 70 4.91 -5.56 -12.34
CA PHE A 70 6.26 -5.04 -12.13
C PHE A 70 6.29 -3.89 -11.15
N GLY A 71 5.36 -2.94 -11.25
CA GLY A 71 5.25 -1.84 -10.29
C GLY A 71 4.96 -2.32 -8.87
N SER A 72 4.08 -3.30 -8.73
CA SER A 72 3.75 -3.91 -7.44
C SER A 72 4.94 -4.67 -6.85
N LEU A 73 5.61 -5.50 -7.65
CA LEU A 73 6.81 -6.24 -7.22
C LEU A 73 7.95 -5.30 -6.84
N PHE A 74 8.18 -4.26 -7.63
CA PHE A 74 9.19 -3.26 -7.33
C PHE A 74 8.92 -2.56 -5.99
N LYS A 75 7.67 -2.12 -5.76
CA LYS A 75 7.26 -1.50 -4.49
C LYS A 75 7.35 -2.47 -3.32
N THR A 76 6.93 -3.71 -3.50
CA THR A 76 7.05 -4.75 -2.46
C THR A 76 8.52 -5.02 -2.13
N ALA A 77 9.38 -5.10 -3.13
CA ALA A 77 10.83 -5.27 -2.93
C ALA A 77 11.45 -4.06 -2.21
N GLN A 78 11.05 -2.84 -2.57
CA GLN A 78 11.50 -1.62 -1.89
C GLN A 78 11.08 -1.56 -0.42
N LEU A 79 9.89 -2.09 -0.09
CA LEU A 79 9.35 -2.14 1.26
C LEU A 79 9.64 -3.46 1.99
N SER A 80 10.43 -4.36 1.39
CA SER A 80 10.76 -5.68 1.97
C SER A 80 11.52 -5.61 3.30
N GLY A 81 12.10 -4.44 3.64
CA GLY A 81 12.67 -4.17 4.97
C GLY A 81 11.63 -4.02 6.09
N GLY A 82 10.33 -4.25 5.80
CA GLY A 82 9.26 -4.20 6.80
C GLY A 82 8.94 -2.79 7.30
N GLY A 83 8.40 -2.71 8.51
CA GLY A 83 8.06 -1.44 9.16
C GLY A 83 9.21 -0.42 9.21
N PRO A 84 10.44 -0.83 9.57
CA PRO A 84 11.60 0.08 9.56
C PRO A 84 11.89 0.73 8.20
N ALA A 85 11.69 0.01 7.09
CA ALA A 85 11.86 0.59 5.76
C ALA A 85 10.80 1.65 5.44
N VAL A 86 9.56 1.41 5.85
CA VAL A 86 8.47 2.39 5.71
C VAL A 86 8.78 3.65 6.51
N ALA A 87 9.13 3.52 7.80
CA ALA A 87 9.45 4.66 8.65
C ALA A 87 10.58 5.52 8.09
N ARG A 88 11.67 4.88 7.66
CA ARG A 88 12.81 5.60 7.05
C ARG A 88 12.44 6.29 5.73
N SER A 89 11.56 5.67 4.92
CA SER A 89 11.10 6.29 3.66
C SER A 89 10.27 7.55 3.89
N LEU A 90 9.67 7.68 5.08
CA LEU A 90 8.93 8.85 5.53
C LEU A 90 9.83 9.87 6.27
N GLY A 91 11.14 9.63 6.35
CA GLY A 91 12.07 10.50 7.08
C GLY A 91 12.12 10.24 8.58
N GLY A 92 11.55 9.13 9.06
CA GLY A 92 11.55 8.76 10.46
C GLY A 92 12.94 8.28 10.95
N ARG A 93 13.35 8.72 12.13
CA ARG A 93 14.50 8.19 12.86
C ARG A 93 14.05 7.24 13.96
N PRO A 94 14.81 6.16 14.24
CA PRO A 94 14.47 5.27 15.34
C PRO A 94 14.75 5.95 16.69
N VAL A 95 13.86 5.74 17.64
CA VAL A 95 14.08 6.13 19.04
C VAL A 95 14.85 5.01 19.72
N LEU A 96 16.01 5.36 20.27
CA LEU A 96 16.89 4.38 20.92
C LEU A 96 16.46 4.13 22.37
N PRO A 97 16.52 2.87 22.87
CA PRO A 97 16.15 2.56 24.27
C PRO A 97 17.00 3.30 25.32
N ASN A 98 18.20 3.73 24.96
CA ASN A 98 19.12 4.46 25.83
C ASN A 98 19.08 5.98 25.63
N THR A 99 18.00 6.51 25.04
CA THR A 99 17.83 7.95 24.86
C THR A 99 17.93 8.72 26.17
N THR A 100 18.52 9.90 26.12
CA THR A 100 18.60 10.84 27.25
C THR A 100 17.45 11.83 27.26
N ASP A 101 16.69 11.90 26.16
CA ASP A 101 15.53 12.79 26.03
C ASP A 101 14.37 12.27 26.90
N PRO A 102 13.82 13.12 27.80
CA PRO A 102 12.74 12.72 28.70
C PRO A 102 11.43 12.37 27.95
N ASP A 103 11.13 13.07 26.86
CA ASP A 103 9.89 12.87 26.10
C ASP A 103 9.97 11.60 25.28
N GLU A 104 11.10 11.31 24.65
CA GLU A 104 11.34 10.04 23.96
C GLU A 104 11.25 8.87 24.94
N ARG A 105 11.82 9.02 26.13
CA ARG A 105 11.79 7.98 27.18
C ARG A 105 10.35 7.72 27.64
N ARG A 106 9.57 8.79 27.82
CA ARG A 106 8.16 8.69 28.18
C ARG A 106 7.36 7.96 27.08
N LEU A 107 7.64 8.30 25.82
CA LEU A 107 7.00 7.65 24.66
C LEU A 107 7.31 6.15 24.63
N LEU A 108 8.58 5.76 24.81
CA LEU A 108 8.98 4.34 24.86
C LEU A 108 8.27 3.59 25.97
N ASN A 109 8.20 4.16 27.18
CA ASN A 109 7.52 3.53 28.32
C ASN A 109 6.02 3.31 28.04
N VAL A 110 5.35 4.32 27.46
CA VAL A 110 3.92 4.19 27.11
C VAL A 110 3.70 3.11 26.06
N VAL A 111 4.55 3.04 25.04
CA VAL A 111 4.46 2.02 23.99
C VAL A 111 4.70 0.62 24.58
N GLU A 112 5.69 0.49 25.46
CA GLU A 112 5.98 -0.79 26.15
C GLU A 112 4.80 -1.24 27.02
N GLU A 113 4.25 -0.35 27.85
CA GLU A 113 3.08 -0.66 28.69
C GLU A 113 1.87 -1.09 27.86
N MET A 114 1.61 -0.37 26.76
CA MET A 114 0.50 -0.71 25.86
C MET A 114 0.70 -2.04 25.14
N ALA A 115 1.93 -2.34 24.71
CA ALA A 115 2.26 -3.61 24.09
C ALA A 115 2.10 -4.78 25.06
N LEU A 116 2.57 -4.62 26.29
CA LEU A 116 2.41 -5.61 27.36
C LEU A 116 0.93 -5.83 27.69
N ALA A 117 0.15 -4.75 27.83
CA ALA A 117 -1.29 -4.84 28.10
C ALA A 117 -2.05 -5.51 26.95
N ALA A 118 -1.61 -5.32 25.70
CA ALA A 118 -2.21 -5.95 24.52
C ALA A 118 -1.71 -7.37 24.25
N GLY A 119 -0.68 -7.85 24.97
CA GLY A 119 -0.08 -9.17 24.77
C GLY A 119 0.64 -9.31 23.42
N VAL A 120 1.17 -8.20 22.89
CA VAL A 120 1.93 -8.17 21.63
C VAL A 120 3.41 -7.86 21.87
N ALA A 121 4.26 -8.20 20.91
CA ALA A 121 5.67 -7.81 20.97
C ALA A 121 5.80 -6.28 20.97
N VAL A 122 6.73 -5.74 21.77
CA VAL A 122 7.01 -4.30 21.82
C VAL A 122 7.53 -3.85 20.46
N PRO A 123 6.83 -2.96 19.74
CA PRO A 123 7.26 -2.49 18.44
C PRO A 123 8.39 -1.48 18.57
N GLN A 124 9.23 -1.34 17.53
CA GLN A 124 10.19 -0.26 17.45
C GLN A 124 9.47 1.08 17.25
N VAL A 125 9.93 2.11 17.93
CA VAL A 125 9.37 3.46 17.82
C VAL A 125 10.25 4.31 16.91
N TYR A 126 9.61 5.06 16.03
CA TYR A 126 10.22 6.02 15.12
C TYR A 126 9.62 7.40 15.36
N LEU A 127 10.43 8.46 15.21
CA LEU A 127 9.98 9.85 15.24
C LEU A 127 10.19 10.49 13.88
N LEU A 128 9.17 11.24 13.42
CA LEU A 128 9.20 12.05 12.22
C LEU A 128 9.41 13.51 12.62
N ASP A 129 10.66 13.91 12.84
CA ASP A 129 10.99 15.25 13.34
C ASP A 129 10.58 16.40 12.39
N ALA A 130 10.39 16.10 11.10
CA ALA A 130 9.93 17.07 10.11
C ALA A 130 8.41 17.26 10.11
N GLU A 131 7.64 16.38 10.78
CA GLU A 131 6.20 16.44 10.84
C GLU A 131 5.75 17.24 12.07
N HIS A 132 5.11 18.39 11.84
CA HIS A 132 4.64 19.24 12.92
C HIS A 132 3.19 18.95 13.37
N GLY A 133 2.50 18.06 12.64
CA GLY A 133 1.16 17.63 12.99
C GLY A 133 1.18 16.48 14.01
N ILE A 134 0.17 16.42 14.89
CA ILE A 134 -0.05 15.25 15.74
C ILE A 134 -0.59 14.14 14.83
N ASN A 135 0.27 13.19 14.49
CA ASN A 135 -0.07 12.04 13.67
C ASN A 135 0.64 10.81 14.23
N ALA A 136 0.10 9.64 13.94
CA ALA A 136 0.75 8.37 14.28
C ALA A 136 0.36 7.31 13.25
N PHE A 137 1.26 6.39 12.97
CA PHE A 137 1.00 5.26 12.10
C PHE A 137 1.68 4.00 12.64
N ALA A 138 1.17 2.86 12.23
CA ALA A 138 1.83 1.57 12.44
C ALA A 138 2.12 0.93 11.08
N ALA A 139 3.30 0.36 10.94
CA ALA A 139 3.69 -0.34 9.72
C ALA A 139 4.45 -1.62 10.04
N GLY A 140 4.35 -2.61 9.17
CA GLY A 140 5.00 -3.93 9.29
C GLY A 140 4.18 -4.99 8.56
N PHE A 141 4.84 -6.05 8.14
CA PHE A 141 4.18 -7.23 7.54
C PHE A 141 3.81 -8.27 8.59
N SER A 142 4.45 -8.24 9.73
CA SER A 142 4.25 -9.16 10.85
C SER A 142 4.44 -8.46 12.19
N PRO A 143 3.99 -9.06 13.30
CA PRO A 143 4.23 -8.51 14.63
C PRO A 143 5.72 -8.35 14.99
N ARG A 144 6.62 -9.06 14.29
CA ARG A 144 8.07 -9.01 14.57
C ARG A 144 8.79 -7.84 13.92
N ASP A 145 8.24 -7.31 12.82
CA ASP A 145 8.77 -6.16 12.09
C ASP A 145 7.84 -4.94 12.20
N ALA A 146 6.88 -5.00 13.11
CA ALA A 146 5.97 -3.90 13.39
C ALA A 146 6.72 -2.72 14.02
N ILE A 147 6.40 -1.53 13.56
CA ILE A 147 6.87 -0.25 14.12
C ILE A 147 5.69 0.67 14.42
N ILE A 148 5.92 1.65 15.27
CA ILE A 148 5.06 2.81 15.49
C ILE A 148 5.87 4.05 15.14
N GLY A 149 5.26 4.95 14.39
CA GLY A 149 5.85 6.23 14.04
C GLY A 149 4.87 7.37 14.26
#